data_f16178af6523ed4dd6b6e5d51be3f97c
#
_entry.id   f16178af6523ed4dd6b6e5d51be3f97c
#
_cell.length_a   1.000
_cell.length_b   1.000
_cell.length_c   1.000
_cell.angle_alpha   90.00
_cell.angle_beta   90.00
_cell.angle_gamma   90.00
#
_symmetry.space_group_name_H-M   'P 1'
#
loop_
_entity.id
_entity.type
_entity.pdbx_description
1 polymer ?
#
loop_
_entity_poly.entity_id
_entity_poly.type
_entity_poly.pdbx_seq_one_letter_code
_entity_poly.pdbx_strand_id
1 'polypeptide(L)'
;MVDKELEKKIKQVKEFMELWIKFHELYKSATKNRVISPDEEKAFLETKSLIARKYQALMDNLNIEPTAEDKTLDIISQILSLETVSSISDMQMRKIEGDWHDSYISLNKLLGRLDNKKEEIAKINTGRVIAKKILLNPLSMLIFIVIVIILIYLASIRFLNLIQKG
;
A
#
# COMPACT_ATOMS: atom_id res chain seq x y z
N MET A 1 -17.21 5.49 -2.62
CA MET A 1 -16.99 5.37 -1.16
C MET A 1 -15.55 4.91 -1.02
N VAL A 2 -14.69 5.72 -0.44
CA VAL A 2 -13.27 5.35 -0.25
C VAL A 2 -13.25 4.24 0.80
N ASP A 3 -12.45 3.21 0.56
CA ASP A 3 -12.26 2.13 1.52
C ASP A 3 -11.41 2.67 2.69
N LYS A 4 -12.10 3.04 3.78
CA LYS A 4 -11.47 3.61 4.98
C LYS A 4 -10.43 2.67 5.61
N GLU A 5 -10.65 1.37 5.47
CA GLU A 5 -9.71 0.37 5.99
C GLU A 5 -8.42 0.39 5.18
N LEU A 6 -8.53 0.45 3.85
CA LEU A 6 -7.37 0.54 2.98
C LEU A 6 -6.57 1.84 3.19
N GLU A 7 -7.25 2.97 3.39
CA GLU A 7 -6.58 4.22 3.74
C GLU A 7 -5.84 4.14 5.08
N LYS A 8 -6.45 3.49 6.07
CA LYS A 8 -5.80 3.24 7.36
C LYS A 8 -4.53 2.40 7.19
N LYS A 9 -4.60 1.34 6.37
CA LYS A 9 -3.43 0.49 6.06
C LYS A 9 -2.31 1.27 5.38
N ILE A 10 -2.63 2.06 4.38
CA ILE A 10 -1.66 2.94 3.68
C ILE A 10 -0.99 3.91 4.68
N LYS A 11 -1.79 4.53 5.54
CA LYS A 11 -1.28 5.45 6.58
C LYS A 11 -0.32 4.74 7.54
N GLN A 12 -0.67 3.54 8.00
CA GLN A 12 0.18 2.75 8.90
C GLN A 12 1.52 2.39 8.27
N VAL A 13 1.54 1.99 6.99
CA VAL A 13 2.79 1.72 6.27
C VAL A 13 3.64 2.98 6.17
N LYS A 14 3.06 4.12 5.82
CA LYS A 14 3.78 5.41 5.74
C LYS A 14 4.39 5.82 7.08
N GLU A 15 3.61 5.76 8.16
CA GLU A 15 4.09 6.05 9.52
C GLU A 15 5.22 5.12 9.94
N PHE A 16 5.15 3.84 9.54
CA PHE A 16 6.23 2.89 9.82
C PHE A 16 7.49 3.22 9.02
N MET A 17 7.35 3.57 7.74
CA MET A 17 8.47 3.99 6.90
C MET A 17 9.17 5.25 7.43
N GLU A 18 8.42 6.21 7.96
CA GLU A 18 9.00 7.40 8.62
C GLU A 18 9.85 7.03 9.83
N LEU A 19 9.38 6.09 10.66
CA LEU A 19 10.16 5.56 11.77
C LEU A 19 11.40 4.81 11.31
N TRP A 20 11.30 4.06 10.21
CA TRP A 20 12.39 3.31 9.61
C TRP A 20 13.48 4.22 9.06
N ILE A 21 13.10 5.32 8.43
CA ILE A 21 14.02 6.38 7.98
C ILE A 21 14.69 7.04 9.19
N LYS A 22 13.93 7.44 10.21
CA LYS A 22 14.47 8.07 11.42
C LYS A 22 15.48 7.17 12.14
N PHE A 23 15.21 5.87 12.22
CA PHE A 23 16.15 4.90 12.78
C PHE A 23 17.47 4.89 12.03
N HIS A 24 17.41 4.86 10.68
CA HIS A 24 18.59 4.88 9.83
C HIS A 24 19.38 6.20 9.96
N GLU A 25 18.70 7.33 10.06
CA GLU A 25 19.34 8.63 10.24
C GLU A 25 20.14 8.68 11.56
N LEU A 26 19.55 8.19 12.66
CA LEU A 26 20.22 8.10 13.96
C LEU A 26 21.43 7.16 13.89
N TYR A 27 21.27 5.98 13.29
CA TYR A 27 22.37 5.06 13.05
C TYR A 27 23.49 5.69 12.20
N LYS A 28 23.14 6.32 11.09
CA LYS A 28 24.09 6.95 10.17
C LYS A 28 24.79 8.16 10.81
N SER A 29 24.13 8.89 11.67
CA SER A 29 24.76 9.96 12.46
C SER A 29 25.82 9.39 13.39
N ALA A 30 25.53 8.29 14.08
CA ALA A 30 26.44 7.62 14.99
C ALA A 30 27.72 7.08 14.29
N THR A 31 27.62 6.63 13.04
CA THR A 31 28.78 6.18 12.27
C THR A 31 29.77 7.31 11.94
N LYS A 32 29.28 8.56 11.92
CA LYS A 32 30.10 9.75 11.64
C LYS A 32 30.63 10.42 12.89
N ASN A 33 29.87 10.35 13.97
CA ASN A 33 30.18 11.02 15.23
C ASN A 33 30.78 10.02 16.22
N ARG A 34 31.97 10.33 16.75
CA ARG A 34 32.61 9.47 17.77
C ARG A 34 32.03 9.63 19.17
N VAL A 35 31.32 10.72 19.41
CA VAL A 35 30.69 11.02 20.71
C VAL A 35 29.19 11.05 20.51
N ILE A 36 28.52 10.13 21.14
CA ILE A 36 27.04 10.02 21.12
C ILE A 36 26.51 10.71 22.38
N SER A 37 25.57 11.62 22.22
CA SER A 37 24.91 12.24 23.37
C SER A 37 23.91 11.28 24.04
N PRO A 38 23.67 11.41 25.36
CA PRO A 38 22.65 10.60 26.03
C PRO A 38 21.26 10.75 25.41
N ASP A 39 20.93 11.94 24.88
CA ASP A 39 19.64 12.20 24.24
C ASP A 39 19.52 11.47 22.89
N GLU A 40 20.61 11.41 22.10
CA GLU A 40 20.64 10.64 20.86
C GLU A 40 20.49 9.15 21.10
N GLU A 41 21.21 8.61 22.10
CA GLU A 41 21.09 7.21 22.51
C GLU A 41 19.65 6.89 22.96
N LYS A 42 19.07 7.73 23.79
CA LYS A 42 17.68 7.59 24.25
C LYS A 42 16.70 7.62 23.08
N ALA A 43 16.82 8.59 22.17
CA ALA A 43 15.96 8.72 20.99
C ALA A 43 16.07 7.49 20.06
N PHE A 44 17.29 6.92 19.94
CA PHE A 44 17.53 5.71 19.18
C PHE A 44 16.82 4.50 19.80
N LEU A 45 17.00 4.26 21.10
CA LEU A 45 16.40 3.14 21.81
C LEU A 45 14.87 3.22 21.85
N GLU A 46 14.30 4.43 22.00
CA GLU A 46 12.86 4.66 21.88
C GLU A 46 12.35 4.35 20.46
N THR A 47 13.05 4.84 19.44
CA THR A 47 12.69 4.59 18.03
C THR A 47 12.77 3.10 17.72
N LYS A 48 13.83 2.42 18.13
CA LYS A 48 14.03 0.98 18.00
C LYS A 48 12.90 0.17 18.64
N SER A 49 12.55 0.51 19.89
CA SER A 49 11.44 -0.14 20.62
C SER A 49 10.10 0.08 19.93
N LEU A 50 9.87 1.30 19.41
CA LEU A 50 8.65 1.64 18.69
C LEU A 50 8.53 0.89 17.36
N ILE A 51 9.63 0.73 16.63
CA ILE A 51 9.67 -0.07 15.40
C ILE A 51 9.33 -1.52 15.71
N ALA A 52 9.99 -2.15 16.68
CA ALA A 52 9.74 -3.54 17.06
C ALA A 52 8.26 -3.80 17.37
N ARG A 53 7.65 -2.90 18.15
CA ARG A 53 6.22 -2.99 18.51
C ARG A 53 5.29 -2.75 17.33
N LYS A 54 5.57 -1.74 16.49
CA LYS A 54 4.72 -1.38 15.35
C LYS A 54 4.86 -2.36 14.19
N TYR A 55 6.02 -2.98 14.01
CA TYR A 55 6.25 -3.94 12.95
C TYR A 55 5.29 -5.12 13.02
N GLN A 56 5.19 -5.78 14.19
CA GLN A 56 4.28 -6.90 14.35
C GLN A 56 2.82 -6.50 14.10
N ALA A 57 2.40 -5.39 14.71
CA ALA A 57 1.04 -4.87 14.52
C ALA A 57 0.74 -4.50 13.05
N LEU A 58 1.75 -4.03 12.32
CA LEU A 58 1.63 -3.73 10.89
C LEU A 58 1.42 -5.00 10.07
N MET A 59 2.25 -6.03 10.28
CA MET A 59 2.15 -7.30 9.57
C MET A 59 0.81 -7.99 9.82
N ASP A 60 0.36 -8.04 11.07
CA ASP A 60 -0.93 -8.59 11.46
C ASP A 60 -2.10 -7.84 10.79
N ASN A 61 -2.09 -6.50 10.84
CA ASN A 61 -3.14 -5.67 10.23
C ASN A 61 -3.21 -5.81 8.70
N LEU A 62 -2.06 -6.03 8.06
CA LEU A 62 -1.99 -6.22 6.62
C LEU A 62 -2.29 -7.65 6.20
N ASN A 63 -2.32 -8.58 7.16
CA ASN A 63 -2.44 -10.02 6.93
C ASN A 63 -1.33 -10.54 6.00
N ILE A 64 -0.09 -10.11 6.26
CA ILE A 64 1.10 -10.45 5.50
C ILE A 64 2.08 -11.19 6.41
N GLU A 65 2.54 -12.34 5.96
CA GLU A 65 3.68 -13.00 6.60
C GLU A 65 4.98 -12.32 6.17
N PRO A 66 5.92 -12.04 7.11
CA PRO A 66 7.23 -11.52 6.77
C PRO A 66 7.93 -12.45 5.77
N THR A 67 8.42 -11.88 4.67
CA THR A 67 9.19 -12.65 3.69
C THR A 67 10.63 -12.83 4.16
N ALA A 68 11.34 -13.83 3.63
CA ALA A 68 12.77 -14.03 3.91
C ALA A 68 13.64 -12.82 3.52
N GLU A 69 13.13 -11.94 2.65
CA GLU A 69 13.79 -10.68 2.25
C GLU A 69 13.60 -9.56 3.28
N ASP A 70 12.64 -9.71 4.20
CA ASP A 70 12.38 -8.70 5.23
C ASP A 70 13.33 -8.88 6.40
N LYS A 71 14.35 -8.04 6.47
CA LYS A 71 15.39 -8.02 7.50
C LYS A 71 15.14 -7.03 8.63
N THR A 72 13.94 -6.48 8.72
CA THR A 72 13.62 -5.41 9.68
C THR A 72 13.96 -5.79 11.12
N LEU A 73 13.50 -6.94 11.60
CA LEU A 73 13.78 -7.39 12.97
C LEU A 73 15.23 -7.81 13.16
N ASP A 74 15.86 -8.39 12.14
CA ASP A 74 17.28 -8.78 12.16
C ASP A 74 18.16 -7.55 12.36
N ILE A 75 17.92 -6.46 11.62
CA ILE A 75 18.66 -5.21 11.75
C ILE A 75 18.51 -4.62 13.15
N ILE A 76 17.28 -4.56 13.66
CA ILE A 76 17.00 -4.04 14.99
C ILE A 76 17.72 -4.85 16.07
N SER A 77 17.81 -6.17 15.90
CA SER A 77 18.50 -7.03 16.86
C SER A 77 20.02 -6.91 16.78
N GLN A 78 20.58 -6.62 15.61
CA GLN A 78 22.03 -6.47 15.40
C GLN A 78 22.59 -5.18 16.00
N ILE A 79 21.83 -4.08 15.97
CA ILE A 79 22.27 -2.79 16.50
C ILE A 79 21.73 -2.63 17.92
N LEU A 80 22.55 -2.93 18.93
CA LEU A 80 22.13 -2.88 20.32
C LEU A 80 21.98 -1.45 20.83
N SER A 81 22.95 -0.58 20.55
CA SER A 81 23.00 0.82 20.97
C SER A 81 23.82 1.62 19.96
N LEU A 82 23.67 2.95 19.93
CA LEU A 82 24.51 3.81 19.09
C LEU A 82 25.97 3.81 19.55
N GLU A 83 26.23 3.65 20.85
CA GLU A 83 27.59 3.55 21.37
C GLU A 83 28.35 2.36 20.79
N THR A 84 27.67 1.24 20.53
CA THR A 84 28.29 0.05 19.95
C THR A 84 28.54 0.18 18.44
N VAL A 85 27.89 1.13 17.76
CA VAL A 85 28.03 1.35 16.31
C VAL A 85 29.47 1.71 15.93
N SER A 86 30.18 2.46 16.78
CA SER A 86 31.59 2.82 16.54
C SER A 86 32.54 1.63 16.57
N SER A 87 32.14 0.50 17.14
CA SER A 87 32.92 -0.75 17.23
C SER A 87 32.55 -1.78 16.14
N ILE A 88 31.54 -1.48 15.35
CA ILE A 88 31.11 -2.35 14.24
C ILE A 88 32.15 -2.31 13.12
N SER A 89 32.51 -3.46 12.57
CA SER A 89 33.42 -3.54 11.42
C SER A 89 32.79 -2.95 10.13
N ASP A 90 33.62 -2.44 9.24
CA ASP A 90 33.15 -1.89 7.94
C ASP A 90 32.34 -2.91 7.14
N MET A 91 32.66 -4.19 7.27
CA MET A 91 31.93 -5.26 6.59
C MET A 91 30.53 -5.44 7.17
N GLN A 92 30.41 -5.44 8.50
CA GLN A 92 29.09 -5.49 9.17
C GLN A 92 28.26 -4.24 8.88
N MET A 93 28.90 -3.07 8.88
CA MET A 93 28.25 -1.80 8.54
C MET A 93 27.64 -1.84 7.15
N ARG A 94 28.41 -2.27 6.15
CA ARG A 94 27.90 -2.44 4.77
C ARG A 94 26.77 -3.46 4.67
N LYS A 95 26.83 -4.53 5.46
CA LYS A 95 25.74 -5.52 5.51
C LYS A 95 24.47 -4.89 6.08
N ILE A 96 24.55 -4.19 7.21
CA ILE A 96 23.41 -3.52 7.85
C ILE A 96 22.79 -2.48 6.88
N GLU A 97 23.60 -1.71 6.18
CA GLU A 97 23.13 -0.75 5.17
C GLU A 97 22.41 -1.45 4.00
N GLY A 98 22.95 -2.56 3.52
CA GLY A 98 22.31 -3.38 2.49
C GLY A 98 20.96 -3.95 2.95
N ASP A 99 20.95 -4.61 4.10
CA ASP A 99 19.75 -5.17 4.70
C ASP A 99 18.67 -4.10 4.96
N TRP A 100 19.10 -2.88 5.42
CA TRP A 100 18.20 -1.75 5.61
C TRP A 100 17.57 -1.29 4.29
N HIS A 101 18.38 -1.20 3.23
CA HIS A 101 17.92 -0.79 1.92
C HIS A 101 16.92 -1.78 1.34
N ASP A 102 17.18 -3.07 1.47
CA ASP A 102 16.28 -4.14 1.01
C ASP A 102 14.93 -4.11 1.74
N SER A 103 14.97 -3.91 3.07
CA SER A 103 13.74 -3.75 3.85
C SER A 103 12.97 -2.48 3.44
N TYR A 104 13.66 -1.37 3.17
CA TYR A 104 13.05 -0.13 2.70
C TYR A 104 12.39 -0.29 1.33
N ILE A 105 13.05 -1.01 0.40
CA ILE A 105 12.47 -1.35 -0.91
C ILE A 105 11.23 -2.24 -0.74
N SER A 106 11.27 -3.22 0.16
CA SER A 106 10.14 -4.10 0.45
C SER A 106 8.92 -3.30 0.95
N LEU A 107 9.13 -2.37 1.87
CA LEU A 107 8.07 -1.47 2.36
C LEU A 107 7.50 -0.58 1.25
N ASN A 108 8.35 -0.05 0.37
CA ASN A 108 7.89 0.73 -0.80
C ASN A 108 7.07 -0.11 -1.78
N LYS A 109 7.49 -1.35 -2.05
CA LYS A 109 6.71 -2.29 -2.87
C LYS A 109 5.34 -2.57 -2.25
N LEU A 110 5.28 -2.73 -0.93
CA LEU A 110 4.04 -2.93 -0.20
C LEU A 110 3.13 -1.70 -0.32
N LEU A 111 3.66 -0.50 -0.09
CA LEU A 111 2.92 0.74 -0.24
C LEU A 111 2.37 0.90 -1.66
N GLY A 112 3.18 0.64 -2.68
CA GLY A 112 2.75 0.69 -4.08
C GLY A 112 1.60 -0.28 -4.40
N ARG A 113 1.61 -1.49 -3.82
CA ARG A 113 0.50 -2.45 -3.98
C ARG A 113 -0.80 -1.93 -3.34
N LEU A 114 -0.71 -1.30 -2.17
CA LEU A 114 -1.87 -0.73 -1.50
C LEU A 114 -2.42 0.48 -2.25
N ASP A 115 -1.56 1.35 -2.77
CA ASP A 115 -1.95 2.51 -3.57
C ASP A 115 -2.62 2.07 -4.89
N ASN A 116 -2.07 1.09 -5.60
CA ASN A 116 -2.69 0.51 -6.80
C ASN A 116 -4.08 -0.06 -6.49
N LYS A 117 -4.23 -0.80 -5.38
CA LYS A 117 -5.54 -1.32 -4.96
C LYS A 117 -6.53 -0.21 -4.66
N LYS A 118 -6.08 0.91 -4.07
CA LYS A 118 -6.91 2.10 -3.84
C LYS A 118 -7.40 2.70 -5.16
N GLU A 119 -6.52 2.80 -6.16
CA GLU A 119 -6.89 3.30 -7.49
C GLU A 119 -7.89 2.38 -8.21
N GLU A 120 -7.70 1.05 -8.15
CA GLU A 120 -8.64 0.08 -8.72
C GLU A 120 -10.04 0.23 -8.12
N ILE A 121 -10.13 0.30 -6.79
CA ILE A 121 -11.42 0.51 -6.10
C ILE A 121 -12.05 1.84 -6.50
N ALA A 122 -11.25 2.91 -6.63
CA ALA A 122 -11.73 4.22 -7.06
C ALA A 122 -12.30 4.17 -8.51
N LYS A 123 -11.63 3.47 -9.43
CA LYS A 123 -12.11 3.28 -10.81
C LYS A 123 -13.44 2.52 -10.85
N ILE A 124 -13.57 1.43 -10.10
CA ILE A 124 -14.82 0.64 -10.02
C ILE A 124 -15.97 1.50 -9.46
N ASN A 125 -15.73 2.27 -8.41
CA ASN A 125 -16.73 3.14 -7.81
C ASN A 125 -17.17 4.25 -8.77
N THR A 126 -16.25 4.84 -9.53
CA THR A 126 -16.56 5.85 -10.54
C THR A 126 -17.43 5.26 -11.66
N GLY A 127 -17.08 4.08 -12.15
CA GLY A 127 -17.89 3.35 -13.16
C GLY A 127 -19.31 3.08 -12.69
N ARG A 128 -19.48 2.61 -11.45
CA ARG A 128 -20.82 2.38 -10.85
C ARG A 128 -21.64 3.67 -10.73
N VAL A 129 -21.02 4.78 -10.33
CA VAL A 129 -21.70 6.09 -10.22
C VAL A 129 -22.14 6.58 -11.61
N ILE A 130 -21.29 6.44 -12.63
CA ILE A 130 -21.62 6.82 -14.01
C ILE A 130 -22.75 5.93 -14.54
N ALA A 131 -22.66 4.62 -14.38
CA ALA A 131 -23.70 3.69 -14.81
C ALA A 131 -25.04 4.00 -14.13
N LYS A 132 -25.04 4.25 -12.82
CA LYS A 132 -26.24 4.65 -12.08
C LYS A 132 -26.81 5.98 -12.56
N LYS A 133 -25.97 6.98 -12.86
CA LYS A 133 -26.43 8.26 -13.42
C LYS A 133 -27.05 8.10 -14.81
N ILE A 134 -26.48 7.24 -15.66
CA ILE A 134 -27.02 6.97 -16.99
C ILE A 134 -28.34 6.23 -16.89
N LEU A 135 -28.44 5.17 -16.07
CA LEU A 135 -29.66 4.37 -15.90
C LEU A 135 -30.82 5.14 -15.25
N LEU A 136 -30.53 6.06 -14.34
CA LEU A 136 -31.53 6.87 -13.64
C LEU A 136 -31.84 8.20 -14.35
N ASN A 137 -31.18 8.50 -15.47
CA ASN A 137 -31.48 9.70 -16.26
C ASN A 137 -32.76 9.45 -17.08
N PRO A 138 -33.83 10.27 -16.88
CA PRO A 138 -35.07 10.10 -17.61
C PRO A 138 -34.90 10.08 -19.14
N LEU A 139 -33.95 10.87 -19.64
CA LEU A 139 -33.64 10.96 -21.07
C LEU A 139 -33.02 9.65 -21.60
N SER A 140 -32.08 9.02 -20.88
CA SER A 140 -31.50 7.74 -21.28
C SER A 140 -32.51 6.59 -21.16
N MET A 141 -33.42 6.66 -20.20
CA MET A 141 -34.49 5.68 -20.07
C MET A 141 -35.48 5.78 -21.26
N LEU A 142 -35.78 6.99 -21.71
CA LEU A 142 -36.63 7.23 -22.88
C LEU A 142 -35.96 6.71 -24.15
N ILE A 143 -34.66 6.98 -24.33
CA ILE A 143 -33.88 6.45 -25.47
C ILE A 143 -33.88 4.92 -25.45
N PHE A 144 -33.67 4.31 -24.28
CA PHE A 144 -33.71 2.86 -24.15
C PHE A 144 -35.09 2.25 -24.53
N ILE A 145 -36.19 2.88 -24.09
CA ILE A 145 -37.54 2.45 -24.46
C ILE A 145 -37.74 2.54 -25.97
N VAL A 146 -37.30 3.63 -26.63
CA VAL A 146 -37.41 3.78 -28.09
C VAL A 146 -36.62 2.69 -28.82
N ILE A 147 -35.40 2.39 -28.35
CA ILE A 147 -34.58 1.29 -28.95
C ILE A 147 -35.30 -0.04 -28.84
N VAL A 148 -35.89 -0.36 -27.64
CA VAL A 148 -36.64 -1.61 -27.44
C VAL A 148 -37.85 -1.69 -28.37
N ILE A 149 -38.61 -0.61 -28.53
CA ILE A 149 -39.78 -0.56 -29.46
C ILE A 149 -39.33 -0.83 -30.90
N ILE A 150 -38.21 -0.19 -31.34
CA ILE A 150 -37.65 -0.42 -32.69
C ILE A 150 -37.25 -1.88 -32.87
N LEU A 151 -36.61 -2.50 -31.91
CA LEU A 151 -36.21 -3.91 -31.97
C LEU A 151 -37.41 -4.84 -32.04
N ILE A 152 -38.46 -4.59 -31.27
CA ILE A 152 -39.71 -5.37 -31.32
C ILE A 152 -40.38 -5.21 -32.69
N TYR A 153 -40.42 -3.99 -33.23
CA TYR A 153 -40.98 -3.73 -34.56
C TYR A 153 -40.22 -4.49 -35.66
N LEU A 154 -38.92 -4.44 -35.68
CA LEU A 154 -38.06 -5.16 -36.64
C LEU A 154 -38.20 -6.69 -36.52
N ALA A 155 -38.29 -7.20 -35.28
CA ALA A 155 -38.53 -8.63 -35.02
C ALA A 155 -39.90 -9.07 -35.56
N SER A 156 -40.94 -8.25 -35.39
CA SER A 156 -42.30 -8.51 -35.87
C SER A 156 -42.37 -8.56 -37.42
N ILE A 157 -41.68 -7.64 -38.10
CA ILE A 157 -41.59 -7.64 -39.56
C ILE A 157 -40.87 -8.92 -40.06
N ARG A 158 -39.78 -9.30 -39.42
CA ARG A 158 -39.08 -10.54 -39.80
C ARG A 158 -39.96 -11.78 -39.60
N PHE A 159 -40.69 -11.83 -38.51
CA PHE A 159 -41.59 -12.94 -38.21
C PHE A 159 -42.72 -13.05 -39.24
N LEU A 160 -43.34 -11.91 -39.62
CA LEU A 160 -44.38 -11.85 -40.65
C LEU A 160 -43.88 -12.29 -42.00
N ASN A 161 -42.67 -11.86 -42.40
CA ASN A 161 -42.01 -12.24 -43.64
C ASN A 161 -41.66 -13.75 -43.72
N LEU A 162 -41.40 -14.39 -42.57
CA LEU A 162 -41.17 -15.84 -42.49
C LEU A 162 -42.46 -16.64 -42.66
N ILE A 163 -43.58 -16.15 -42.14
CA ILE A 163 -44.92 -16.80 -42.26
C ILE A 163 -45.45 -16.69 -43.72
N GLN A 164 -45.17 -15.60 -44.43
CA GLN A 164 -45.59 -15.44 -45.83
C GLN A 164 -44.77 -16.23 -46.87
N LYS A 165 -43.58 -16.72 -46.46
CA LYS A 165 -42.71 -17.52 -47.36
C LYS A 165 -42.78 -19.03 -47.16
N GLY A 166 -43.51 -19.51 -46.19
CA GLY A 166 -43.80 -20.92 -45.91
C GLY A 166 -45.20 -21.27 -46.37
#